data_ed2ab2c7e49b4e7ecf842f15f953eb3b
#
_entry.id   ed2ab2c7e49b4e7ecf842f15f953eb3b
#
_cell.length_a   1.000
_cell.length_b   1.000
_cell.length_c   1.000
_cell.angle_alpha   90.00
_cell.angle_beta   90.00
_cell.angle_gamma   90.00
#
_symmetry.space_group_name_H-M   'P 1'
#
loop_
_entity.id
_entity.type
_entity.pdbx_description
1 polymer ?
#
loop_
_entity_poly.entity_id
_entity_poly.type
_entity_poly.pdbx_seq_one_letter_code
_entity_poly.pdbx_strand_id
1 'polypeptide(L)'
;NFISSKINFSYPKKVFEIINKNFLLINIFLLIISLFFILKKISFNEFFSKIINKYDFIAANYIEPKIIINPDNKRNLVLIYLESFENIFSNKEIFGENLIKDLDIEKHNGKSFTNFKETAYTNWTIAGIVATQCGLPLKPISILNTRNKGRHERHVFGLKNFLPNAKCLGDVLKENDYKNIFINGVNLDFVGTGLFFKNHGYKEIYGKKEYQDMSLDFNPGSWGGAPHD
;
A
#
# COMPACT_ATOMS: atom_id res chain seq x y z
N ASN A 1 -49.55 13.79 11.01
CA ASN A 1 -49.43 14.16 12.43
C ASN A 1 -48.25 13.39 13.05
N PHE A 2 -47.08 13.91 12.85
CA PHE A 2 -45.87 13.39 13.52
C PHE A 2 -45.72 14.18 14.83
N ILE A 3 -45.75 13.46 15.94
CA ILE A 3 -45.63 13.98 17.28
C ILE A 3 -44.20 14.49 17.47
N SER A 4 -44.04 15.80 17.51
CA SER A 4 -42.83 16.47 17.92
C SER A 4 -42.69 16.30 19.45
N SER A 5 -41.97 15.31 19.91
CA SER A 5 -41.53 15.23 21.30
C SER A 5 -40.45 16.25 21.54
N LYS A 6 -40.81 17.43 22.04
CA LYS A 6 -39.86 18.39 22.60
C LYS A 6 -39.20 17.75 23.82
N ILE A 7 -38.01 17.31 23.69
CA ILE A 7 -37.17 16.96 24.83
C ILE A 7 -36.79 18.26 25.53
N ASN A 8 -37.52 18.58 26.60
CA ASN A 8 -37.16 19.71 27.48
C ASN A 8 -35.94 19.33 28.33
N PHE A 9 -34.75 19.62 27.80
CA PHE A 9 -33.54 19.62 28.62
C PHE A 9 -33.55 20.89 29.47
N SER A 10 -34.05 20.77 30.71
CA SER A 10 -33.94 21.82 31.72
C SER A 10 -32.55 21.76 32.34
N TYR A 11 -31.62 22.50 31.78
CA TYR A 11 -30.34 22.72 32.46
C TYR A 11 -30.55 23.57 33.73
N PRO A 12 -29.88 23.26 34.85
CA PRO A 12 -29.91 24.12 36.04
C PRO A 12 -29.45 25.54 35.65
N LYS A 13 -30.22 26.56 36.02
CA LYS A 13 -29.92 27.98 35.68
C LYS A 13 -28.46 28.37 35.97
N LYS A 14 -27.87 27.86 37.05
CA LYS A 14 -26.44 28.03 37.40
C LYS A 14 -25.47 27.55 36.31
N VAL A 15 -25.75 26.39 35.66
CA VAL A 15 -24.90 25.85 34.60
C VAL A 15 -24.93 26.76 33.38
N PHE A 16 -26.11 27.26 33.01
CA PHE A 16 -26.28 28.18 31.90
C PHE A 16 -25.55 29.51 32.13
N GLU A 17 -25.64 30.08 33.35
CA GLU A 17 -24.91 31.27 33.73
C GLU A 17 -23.38 31.10 33.68
N ILE A 18 -22.85 29.97 34.14
CA ILE A 18 -21.43 29.62 34.10
C ILE A 18 -20.95 29.50 32.64
N ILE A 19 -21.74 28.83 31.80
CA ILE A 19 -21.42 28.65 30.37
C ILE A 19 -21.42 30.02 29.68
N ASN A 20 -22.41 30.87 29.91
CA ASN A 20 -22.48 32.18 29.28
C ASN A 20 -21.34 33.11 29.73
N LYS A 21 -21.02 33.10 31.04
CA LYS A 21 -19.94 33.94 31.60
C LYS A 21 -18.55 33.50 31.03
N ASN A 22 -18.37 32.22 30.79
CA ASN A 22 -17.09 31.66 30.31
C ASN A 22 -17.12 31.22 28.84
N PHE A 23 -18.14 31.62 28.09
CA PHE A 23 -18.36 31.17 26.71
C PHE A 23 -17.12 31.32 25.83
N LEU A 24 -16.44 32.45 25.90
CA LEU A 24 -15.22 32.71 25.15
C LEU A 24 -14.08 31.74 25.54
N LEU A 25 -13.88 31.53 26.85
CA LEU A 25 -12.84 30.62 27.35
C LEU A 25 -13.11 29.14 26.96
N ILE A 26 -14.37 28.74 27.03
CA ILE A 26 -14.78 27.37 26.63
C ILE A 26 -14.53 27.15 25.14
N ASN A 27 -14.89 28.14 24.30
CA ASN A 27 -14.63 28.01 22.85
C ASN A 27 -13.14 28.01 22.52
N ILE A 28 -12.32 28.83 23.16
CA ILE A 28 -10.86 28.80 22.99
C ILE A 28 -10.30 27.41 23.41
N PHE A 29 -10.76 26.86 24.52
CA PHE A 29 -10.33 25.55 24.99
C PHE A 29 -10.70 24.43 24.00
N LEU A 30 -11.95 24.43 23.48
CA LEU A 30 -12.40 23.49 22.46
C LEU A 30 -11.59 23.62 21.17
N LEU A 31 -11.25 24.85 20.78
CA LEU A 31 -10.44 25.12 19.58
C LEU A 31 -9.02 24.58 19.75
N ILE A 32 -8.40 24.74 20.92
CA ILE A 32 -7.08 24.17 21.24
C ILE A 32 -7.11 22.65 21.19
N ILE A 33 -8.13 22.02 21.78
CA ILE A 33 -8.31 20.57 21.76
C ILE A 33 -8.48 20.08 20.32
N SER A 34 -9.34 20.73 19.53
CA SER A 34 -9.55 20.40 18.13
C SER A 34 -8.25 20.51 17.31
N LEU A 35 -7.52 21.60 17.51
CA LEU A 35 -6.22 21.81 16.87
C LEU A 35 -5.21 20.72 17.25
N PHE A 36 -5.15 20.32 18.53
CA PHE A 36 -4.29 19.23 19.00
C PHE A 36 -4.60 17.90 18.29
N PHE A 37 -5.89 17.53 18.18
CA PHE A 37 -6.28 16.32 17.47
C PHE A 37 -5.99 16.39 15.97
N ILE A 38 -6.18 17.55 15.34
CA ILE A 38 -5.84 17.78 13.93
C ILE A 38 -4.34 17.61 13.71
N LEU A 39 -3.51 18.25 14.53
CA LEU A 39 -2.06 18.17 14.44
C LEU A 39 -1.54 16.76 14.66
N LYS A 40 -2.16 16.00 15.60
CA LYS A 40 -1.83 14.59 15.84
C LYS A 40 -2.19 13.71 14.63
N LYS A 41 -3.34 13.95 14.00
CA LYS A 41 -3.81 13.17 12.83
C LYS A 41 -3.01 13.46 11.56
N ILE A 42 -2.47 14.67 11.40
CA ILE A 42 -1.66 15.09 10.24
C ILE A 42 -0.20 14.60 10.37
N SER A 43 0.17 13.85 11.41
CA SER A 43 1.57 13.48 11.67
C SER A 43 2.50 14.70 11.71
N PHE A 44 2.03 15.78 12.33
CA PHE A 44 2.71 17.07 12.38
C PHE A 44 4.14 16.94 12.91
N ASN A 45 4.35 16.03 13.88
CA ASN A 45 5.67 15.73 14.40
C ASN A 45 6.63 15.17 13.34
N GLU A 46 6.12 14.34 12.42
CA GLU A 46 6.91 13.84 11.30
C GLU A 46 7.21 14.92 10.27
N PHE A 47 6.25 15.81 10.01
CA PHE A 47 6.46 16.96 9.12
C PHE A 47 7.53 17.91 9.68
N PHE A 48 7.44 18.25 10.96
CA PHE A 48 8.42 19.13 11.62
C PHE A 48 9.78 18.46 11.77
N SER A 49 9.84 17.17 12.10
CA SER A 49 11.11 16.46 12.18
C SER A 49 11.83 16.41 10.84
N LYS A 50 11.11 16.36 9.72
CA LYS A 50 11.70 16.46 8.38
C LYS A 50 12.24 17.83 8.03
N ILE A 51 11.60 18.90 8.54
CA ILE A 51 12.05 20.28 8.32
C ILE A 51 13.27 20.61 9.20
N ILE A 52 13.24 20.17 10.45
CA ILE A 52 14.28 20.48 11.44
C ILE A 52 15.44 19.49 11.36
N ASN A 53 15.14 18.20 11.28
CA ASN A 53 16.15 17.15 11.11
C ASN A 53 16.15 16.74 9.65
N LYS A 54 17.08 17.20 8.86
CA LYS A 54 17.34 16.73 7.49
C LYS A 54 17.79 15.26 7.43
N TYR A 55 17.67 14.52 8.54
CA TYR A 55 18.10 13.15 8.66
C TYR A 55 17.05 12.21 8.07
N ASP A 56 17.36 11.64 6.93
CA ASP A 56 16.60 10.55 6.34
C ASP A 56 17.19 9.22 6.82
N PHE A 57 16.51 8.61 7.81
CA PHE A 57 16.94 7.34 8.40
C PHE A 57 17.07 6.23 7.35
N ILE A 58 16.18 6.18 6.37
CA ILE A 58 16.20 5.16 5.32
C ILE A 58 17.42 5.38 4.43
N ALA A 59 17.62 6.60 3.93
CA ALA A 59 18.78 6.91 3.09
C ALA A 59 20.11 6.69 3.82
N ALA A 60 20.17 7.01 5.12
CA ALA A 60 21.39 6.83 5.92
C ALA A 60 21.73 5.37 6.22
N ASN A 61 20.74 4.47 6.21
CA ASN A 61 20.92 3.04 6.51
C ASN A 61 20.70 2.14 5.29
N TYR A 62 20.43 2.70 4.13
CA TYR A 62 20.25 1.95 2.90
C TYR A 62 21.57 1.34 2.46
N ILE A 63 21.57 0.03 2.28
CA ILE A 63 22.69 -0.73 1.74
C ILE A 63 22.30 -1.24 0.37
N GLU A 64 23.01 -0.78 -0.66
CA GLU A 64 22.77 -1.24 -2.03
C GLU A 64 23.10 -2.72 -2.16
N PRO A 65 22.17 -3.58 -2.61
CA PRO A 65 22.42 -5.00 -2.76
C PRO A 65 23.44 -5.25 -3.89
N LYS A 66 24.46 -6.07 -3.59
CA LYS A 66 25.47 -6.55 -4.55
C LYS A 66 25.49 -8.07 -4.51
N ILE A 67 24.83 -8.69 -5.48
CA ILE A 67 24.78 -10.14 -5.58
C ILE A 67 25.35 -10.54 -6.94
N ILE A 68 26.32 -11.44 -6.93
CA ILE A 68 26.86 -12.07 -8.13
C ILE A 68 26.34 -13.50 -8.14
N ILE A 69 25.58 -13.83 -9.19
CA ILE A 69 25.01 -15.17 -9.38
C ILE A 69 25.99 -15.98 -10.26
N ASN A 70 26.42 -17.14 -9.78
CA ASN A 70 27.27 -18.01 -10.58
C ASN A 70 26.53 -18.42 -11.87
N PRO A 71 27.10 -18.16 -13.06
CA PRO A 71 26.47 -18.49 -14.35
C PRO A 71 26.09 -19.97 -14.49
N ASP A 72 26.91 -20.87 -13.95
CA ASP A 72 26.72 -22.32 -14.07
C ASP A 72 25.55 -22.85 -13.22
N ASN A 73 25.05 -22.06 -12.28
CA ASN A 73 23.97 -22.42 -11.35
C ASN A 73 22.73 -21.51 -11.45
N LYS A 74 22.54 -20.80 -12.56
CA LYS A 74 21.36 -19.96 -12.76
C LYS A 74 20.08 -20.81 -12.80
N ARG A 75 19.12 -20.43 -11.97
CA ARG A 75 17.76 -21.06 -11.94
C ARG A 75 16.73 -20.00 -12.29
N ASN A 76 15.63 -20.42 -12.87
CA ASN A 76 14.49 -19.56 -13.04
C ASN A 76 13.85 -19.20 -11.69
N LEU A 77 13.48 -17.95 -11.52
CA LEU A 77 12.73 -17.46 -10.37
C LEU A 77 11.31 -17.09 -10.82
N VAL A 78 10.32 -17.71 -10.20
CA VAL A 78 8.91 -17.34 -10.35
C VAL A 78 8.45 -16.77 -9.02
N LEU A 79 8.08 -15.49 -9.00
CA LEU A 79 7.58 -14.79 -7.83
C LEU A 79 6.11 -14.48 -8.04
N ILE A 80 5.24 -15.06 -7.21
CA ILE A 80 3.79 -14.93 -7.31
C ILE A 80 3.29 -14.07 -6.15
N TYR A 81 2.59 -12.97 -6.47
CA TYR A 81 1.89 -12.13 -5.50
C TYR A 81 0.41 -12.49 -5.51
N LEU A 82 -0.09 -12.95 -4.38
CA LEU A 82 -1.52 -13.24 -4.18
C LEU A 82 -2.14 -12.07 -3.41
N GLU A 83 -2.93 -11.25 -4.12
CA GLU A 83 -3.59 -10.09 -3.53
C GLU A 83 -4.72 -10.53 -2.60
N SER A 84 -4.84 -9.84 -1.44
CA SER A 84 -5.89 -10.10 -0.44
C SER A 84 -5.99 -11.56 0.04
N PHE A 85 -4.87 -12.26 0.03
CA PHE A 85 -4.80 -13.66 0.39
C PHE A 85 -4.52 -13.82 1.90
N GLU A 86 -5.43 -14.48 2.60
CA GLU A 86 -5.42 -14.62 4.05
C GLU A 86 -5.29 -16.08 4.50
N ASN A 87 -4.47 -16.35 5.51
CA ASN A 87 -4.34 -17.71 6.07
C ASN A 87 -5.66 -18.26 6.65
N ILE A 88 -6.61 -17.38 6.99
CA ILE A 88 -7.93 -17.77 7.50
C ILE A 88 -8.71 -18.63 6.52
N PHE A 89 -8.43 -18.56 5.22
CA PHE A 89 -9.08 -19.37 4.19
C PHE A 89 -8.82 -20.86 4.32
N SER A 90 -7.83 -21.28 5.12
CA SER A 90 -7.61 -22.68 5.49
C SER A 90 -8.52 -23.16 6.63
N ASN A 91 -9.24 -22.25 7.31
CA ASN A 91 -10.05 -22.58 8.48
C ASN A 91 -11.37 -23.23 8.09
N LYS A 92 -11.46 -24.54 8.30
CA LYS A 92 -12.65 -25.34 8.01
C LYS A 92 -13.85 -25.03 8.91
N GLU A 93 -13.62 -24.52 10.12
CA GLU A 93 -14.72 -24.17 11.05
C GLU A 93 -15.48 -22.94 10.56
N ILE A 94 -14.80 -22.02 9.86
CA ILE A 94 -15.40 -20.80 9.32
C ILE A 94 -16.03 -21.05 7.94
N PHE A 95 -15.33 -21.77 7.06
CA PHE A 95 -15.72 -21.91 5.64
C PHE A 95 -16.34 -23.27 5.28
N GLY A 96 -16.41 -24.21 6.24
CA GLY A 96 -16.88 -25.58 5.98
C GLY A 96 -15.81 -26.48 5.35
N GLU A 97 -14.85 -25.90 4.62
CA GLU A 97 -13.73 -26.57 3.97
C GLU A 97 -12.46 -25.74 3.98
N ASN A 98 -11.33 -26.33 3.63
CA ASN A 98 -10.08 -25.59 3.40
C ASN A 98 -10.05 -25.10 1.96
N LEU A 99 -10.31 -23.78 1.77
CA LEU A 99 -10.35 -23.16 0.45
C LEU A 99 -8.97 -23.06 -0.24
N ILE A 100 -7.89 -23.29 0.50
CA ILE A 100 -6.50 -23.18 0.00
C ILE A 100 -5.73 -24.51 0.14
N LYS A 101 -6.46 -25.61 0.07
CA LYS A 101 -5.92 -26.97 0.28
C LYS A 101 -4.68 -27.26 -0.57
N ASP A 102 -4.70 -26.88 -1.84
CA ASP A 102 -3.61 -27.17 -2.77
C ASP A 102 -2.35 -26.37 -2.43
N LEU A 103 -2.51 -25.11 -2.00
CA LEU A 103 -1.39 -24.32 -1.50
C LEU A 103 -0.82 -24.84 -0.18
N ASP A 104 -1.67 -25.40 0.68
CA ASP A 104 -1.20 -26.04 1.92
C ASP A 104 -0.36 -27.30 1.63
N ILE A 105 -0.66 -28.03 0.57
CA ILE A 105 0.16 -29.15 0.11
C ILE A 105 1.55 -28.65 -0.29
N GLU A 106 1.62 -27.57 -1.05
CA GLU A 106 2.91 -26.98 -1.47
C GLU A 106 3.73 -26.41 -0.30
N LYS A 107 3.08 -25.94 0.77
CA LYS A 107 3.78 -25.55 2.01
C LYS A 107 4.57 -26.69 2.64
N HIS A 108 4.09 -27.92 2.54
CA HIS A 108 4.78 -29.09 3.08
C HIS A 108 5.98 -29.51 2.22
N ASN A 109 5.96 -29.20 0.94
CA ASN A 109 7.05 -29.50 0.00
C ASN A 109 8.12 -28.42 -0.05
N GLY A 110 7.85 -27.23 0.52
CA GLY A 110 8.69 -26.05 0.48
C GLY A 110 9.11 -25.54 1.85
N LYS A 111 9.48 -24.25 1.88
CA LYS A 111 9.75 -23.50 3.10
C LYS A 111 8.61 -22.50 3.34
N SER A 112 8.03 -22.53 4.53
CA SER A 112 6.98 -21.60 4.94
C SER A 112 7.46 -20.70 6.07
N PHE A 113 7.17 -19.41 5.97
CA PHE A 113 7.49 -18.41 6.98
C PHE A 113 6.24 -18.11 7.79
N THR A 114 6.13 -18.67 8.99
CA THR A 114 4.93 -18.57 9.84
C THR A 114 4.81 -17.25 10.60
N ASN A 115 5.90 -16.49 10.69
CA ASN A 115 5.95 -15.20 11.42
C ASN A 115 6.18 -14.01 10.47
N PHE A 116 5.70 -14.11 9.24
CA PHE A 116 5.73 -12.99 8.30
C PHE A 116 4.65 -11.97 8.68
N LYS A 117 5.05 -10.72 8.91
CA LYS A 117 4.16 -9.65 9.38
C LYS A 117 4.32 -8.40 8.55
N GLU A 118 3.24 -7.69 8.38
CA GLU A 118 3.28 -6.34 7.83
C GLU A 118 4.06 -5.40 8.74
N THR A 119 4.79 -4.51 8.12
CA THR A 119 5.44 -3.38 8.79
C THR A 119 4.77 -2.06 8.37
N ALA A 120 5.13 -0.96 9.02
CA ALA A 120 4.60 0.35 8.64
C ALA A 120 4.93 0.66 7.16
N TYR A 121 3.94 1.14 6.42
CA TYR A 121 4.03 1.50 5.00
C TYR A 121 4.28 0.33 4.03
N THR A 122 3.82 -0.89 4.37
CA THR A 122 3.87 -2.06 3.48
C THR A 122 2.49 -2.69 3.23
N ASN A 123 1.43 -2.13 3.78
CA ASN A 123 0.08 -2.70 3.87
C ASN A 123 -0.86 -2.34 2.70
N TRP A 124 -0.33 -2.11 1.51
CA TRP A 124 -1.09 -1.89 0.29
C TRP A 124 -0.29 -2.35 -0.93
N THR A 125 -0.95 -2.69 -2.01
CA THR A 125 -0.40 -3.44 -3.16
C THR A 125 1.00 -3.01 -3.58
N ILE A 126 1.20 -1.77 -4.01
CA ILE A 126 2.53 -1.33 -4.48
C ILE A 126 3.55 -1.21 -3.33
N ALA A 127 3.11 -0.94 -2.10
CA ALA A 127 4.01 -0.87 -0.96
C ALA A 127 4.52 -2.26 -0.56
N GLY A 128 3.66 -3.28 -0.62
CA GLY A 128 4.06 -4.69 -0.44
C GLY A 128 5.03 -5.15 -1.53
N ILE A 129 4.77 -4.76 -2.79
CA ILE A 129 5.67 -5.03 -3.92
C ILE A 129 7.03 -4.36 -3.69
N VAL A 130 7.07 -3.07 -3.35
CA VAL A 130 8.32 -2.34 -3.08
C VAL A 130 9.08 -2.96 -1.90
N ALA A 131 8.37 -3.33 -0.83
CA ALA A 131 9.00 -3.94 0.33
C ALA A 131 9.68 -5.28 -0.02
N THR A 132 9.04 -6.12 -0.82
CA THR A 132 9.57 -7.42 -1.23
C THR A 132 10.62 -7.33 -2.32
N GLN A 133 10.51 -6.37 -3.23
CA GLN A 133 11.45 -6.18 -4.34
C GLN A 133 12.71 -5.38 -3.92
N CYS A 134 12.55 -4.41 -3.03
CA CYS A 134 13.62 -3.45 -2.72
C CYS A 134 14.05 -3.46 -1.24
N GLY A 135 13.33 -4.19 -0.37
CA GLY A 135 13.60 -4.18 1.07
C GLY A 135 13.29 -2.84 1.74
N LEU A 136 12.45 -2.00 1.15
CA LEU A 136 12.17 -0.64 1.59
C LEU A 136 10.67 -0.43 1.88
N PRO A 137 10.30 0.30 2.94
CA PRO A 137 8.93 0.74 3.12
C PRO A 137 8.58 1.85 2.11
N LEU A 138 7.37 1.83 1.56
CA LEU A 138 6.91 2.86 0.64
C LEU A 138 6.02 3.87 1.37
N LYS A 139 6.59 5.03 1.71
CA LYS A 139 5.80 6.12 2.29
C LYS A 139 4.93 6.80 1.22
N PRO A 140 3.61 6.94 1.42
CA PRO A 140 2.75 7.61 0.45
C PRO A 140 3.21 9.05 0.19
N ILE A 141 3.22 9.46 -1.08
CA ILE A 141 3.48 10.85 -1.44
C ILE A 141 2.32 11.71 -0.93
N SER A 142 2.65 12.86 -0.35
CA SER A 142 1.70 13.75 0.32
C SER A 142 0.43 14.03 -0.51
N ILE A 143 -0.71 13.98 0.16
CA ILE A 143 -2.08 14.17 -0.37
C ILE A 143 -2.30 15.55 -1.02
N LEU A 144 -1.41 16.52 -0.82
CA LEU A 144 -1.65 17.92 -1.20
C LEU A 144 -1.73 18.17 -2.72
N ASN A 145 -1.18 17.30 -3.56
CA ASN A 145 -1.16 17.49 -5.01
C ASN A 145 -2.20 16.66 -5.79
N THR A 146 -3.17 16.05 -5.10
CA THR A 146 -3.97 14.98 -5.73
C THR A 146 -5.48 15.21 -5.69
N ARG A 147 -5.94 16.44 -5.41
CA ARG A 147 -7.38 16.74 -5.21
C ARG A 147 -8.31 16.39 -6.36
N ASN A 148 -7.82 16.28 -7.60
CA ASN A 148 -8.65 16.13 -8.80
C ASN A 148 -8.51 14.79 -9.53
N LYS A 149 -7.90 13.76 -8.92
CA LYS A 149 -7.65 12.49 -9.60
C LYS A 149 -8.20 11.28 -8.84
N GLY A 150 -8.45 10.20 -9.56
CA GLY A 150 -8.99 8.96 -9.00
C GLY A 150 -8.14 8.42 -7.84
N ARG A 151 -8.77 7.66 -6.93
CA ARG A 151 -8.12 7.21 -5.69
C ARG A 151 -6.82 6.42 -5.94
N HIS A 152 -6.77 5.66 -7.03
CA HIS A 152 -5.64 4.76 -7.37
C HIS A 152 -4.49 5.47 -8.10
N GLU A 153 -4.77 6.57 -8.79
CA GLU A 153 -3.77 7.37 -9.52
C GLU A 153 -3.03 8.37 -8.65
N ARG A 154 -3.55 8.66 -7.46
CA ARG A 154 -3.05 9.75 -6.59
C ARG A 154 -1.62 9.56 -6.12
N HIS A 155 -1.18 8.31 -5.96
CA HIS A 155 0.12 8.01 -5.35
C HIS A 155 1.29 8.11 -6.31
N VAL A 156 1.03 8.05 -7.61
CA VAL A 156 2.08 8.00 -8.64
C VAL A 156 1.94 9.07 -9.70
N PHE A 157 0.89 9.91 -9.58
CA PHE A 157 0.63 10.94 -10.59
C PHE A 157 1.79 11.94 -10.70
N GLY A 158 2.29 12.10 -11.94
CA GLY A 158 3.39 13.00 -12.23
C GLY A 158 4.79 12.47 -11.89
N LEU A 159 4.91 11.26 -11.37
CA LEU A 159 6.21 10.60 -11.26
C LEU A 159 6.73 10.25 -12.65
N LYS A 160 7.94 10.68 -12.95
CA LYS A 160 8.67 10.24 -14.15
C LYS A 160 9.44 8.95 -13.87
N ASN A 161 9.94 8.81 -12.65
CA ASN A 161 10.69 7.66 -12.18
C ASN A 161 10.17 7.22 -10.81
N PHE A 162 10.09 5.91 -10.59
CA PHE A 162 9.67 5.31 -9.34
C PHE A 162 10.89 4.79 -8.59
N LEU A 163 11.22 5.37 -7.42
CA LEU A 163 12.37 5.02 -6.57
C LEU A 163 13.72 4.94 -7.32
N PRO A 164 14.12 5.96 -8.08
CA PRO A 164 15.28 5.87 -8.98
C PRO A 164 16.63 5.60 -8.28
N ASN A 165 16.69 5.86 -6.97
CA ASN A 165 17.89 5.67 -6.15
C ASN A 165 17.89 4.35 -5.36
N ALA A 166 16.88 3.51 -5.53
CA ALA A 166 16.81 2.19 -4.90
C ALA A 166 17.17 1.12 -5.92
N LYS A 167 18.00 0.17 -5.53
CA LYS A 167 18.29 -1.03 -6.31
C LYS A 167 17.41 -2.16 -5.82
N CYS A 168 16.58 -2.67 -6.69
CA CYS A 168 15.57 -3.69 -6.36
C CYS A 168 15.96 -5.05 -6.95
N LEU A 169 15.22 -6.09 -6.61
CA LEU A 169 15.49 -7.46 -7.07
C LEU A 169 15.60 -7.54 -8.61
N GLY A 170 14.70 -6.86 -9.33
CA GLY A 170 14.74 -6.85 -10.79
C GLY A 170 16.01 -6.22 -11.37
N ASP A 171 16.56 -5.20 -10.68
CA ASP A 171 17.84 -4.59 -11.09
C ASP A 171 18.99 -5.56 -10.87
N VAL A 172 19.03 -6.24 -9.71
CA VAL A 172 20.03 -7.26 -9.40
C VAL A 172 19.98 -8.41 -10.39
N LEU A 173 18.76 -8.90 -10.71
CA LEU A 173 18.59 -9.98 -11.67
C LEU A 173 19.06 -9.57 -13.09
N LYS A 174 18.72 -8.35 -13.51
CA LYS A 174 19.15 -7.81 -14.80
C LYS A 174 20.68 -7.69 -14.89
N GLU A 175 21.36 -7.25 -13.82
CA GLU A 175 22.82 -7.19 -13.77
C GLU A 175 23.48 -8.58 -13.83
N ASN A 176 22.74 -9.62 -13.53
CA ASN A 176 23.15 -11.02 -13.64
C ASN A 176 22.58 -11.70 -14.89
N ASP A 177 22.22 -10.94 -15.94
CA ASP A 177 21.74 -11.42 -17.24
C ASP A 177 20.44 -12.22 -17.19
N TYR A 178 19.55 -11.96 -16.22
CA TYR A 178 18.20 -12.50 -16.24
C TYR A 178 17.30 -11.67 -17.15
N LYS A 179 16.41 -12.36 -17.83
CA LYS A 179 15.28 -11.74 -18.52
C LYS A 179 14.12 -11.64 -17.54
N ASN A 180 13.83 -10.41 -17.10
CA ASN A 180 12.75 -10.16 -16.16
C ASN A 180 11.45 -9.86 -16.91
N ILE A 181 10.39 -10.58 -16.55
CA ILE A 181 9.04 -10.43 -17.09
C ILE A 181 8.09 -10.16 -15.92
N PHE A 182 7.24 -9.15 -16.04
CA PHE A 182 6.17 -8.84 -15.10
C PHE A 182 4.81 -9.06 -15.75
N ILE A 183 3.95 -9.77 -15.05
CA ILE A 183 2.60 -10.11 -15.49
C ILE A 183 1.62 -9.67 -14.41
N ASN A 184 0.59 -8.90 -14.79
CA ASN A 184 -0.41 -8.40 -13.85
C ASN A 184 -1.81 -8.48 -14.48
N GLY A 185 -2.81 -8.93 -13.73
CA GLY A 185 -4.20 -9.01 -14.17
C GLY A 185 -4.92 -7.67 -14.29
N VAL A 186 -4.35 -6.55 -13.78
CA VAL A 186 -4.95 -5.23 -13.82
C VAL A 186 -4.19 -4.28 -14.76
N ASN A 187 -4.72 -3.06 -14.96
CA ASN A 187 -4.03 -2.03 -15.72
C ASN A 187 -2.69 -1.68 -15.06
N LEU A 188 -1.64 -1.55 -15.86
CA LEU A 188 -0.29 -1.20 -15.42
C LEU A 188 -0.19 0.18 -14.75
N ASP A 189 -1.15 1.08 -15.02
CA ASP A 189 -1.24 2.39 -14.35
C ASP A 189 -1.76 2.26 -12.91
N PHE A 190 -2.36 1.11 -12.56
CA PHE A 190 -2.86 0.88 -11.20
C PHE A 190 -1.74 1.01 -10.18
N VAL A 191 -1.87 1.98 -9.29
CA VAL A 191 -0.89 2.37 -8.25
C VAL A 191 0.57 2.48 -8.73
N GLY A 192 0.76 2.62 -10.06
CA GLY A 192 2.08 2.79 -10.69
C GLY A 192 2.91 1.53 -10.80
N THR A 193 2.29 0.37 -10.74
CA THR A 193 3.00 -0.92 -10.83
C THR A 193 3.82 -1.04 -12.10
N GLY A 194 3.26 -0.69 -13.26
CA GLY A 194 4.00 -0.72 -14.53
C GLY A 194 5.21 0.20 -14.54
N LEU A 195 5.08 1.43 -14.01
CA LEU A 195 6.20 2.36 -13.89
C LEU A 195 7.29 1.81 -12.98
N PHE A 196 6.91 1.23 -11.83
CA PHE A 196 7.85 0.62 -10.90
C PHE A 196 8.67 -0.48 -11.57
N PHE A 197 8.03 -1.49 -12.16
CA PHE A 197 8.74 -2.60 -12.78
C PHE A 197 9.56 -2.17 -13.99
N LYS A 198 9.06 -1.23 -14.80
CA LYS A 198 9.82 -0.64 -15.92
C LYS A 198 11.10 0.04 -15.47
N ASN A 199 11.06 0.73 -14.31
CA ASN A 199 12.24 1.41 -13.77
C ASN A 199 13.23 0.44 -13.11
N HIS A 200 12.78 -0.75 -12.67
CA HIS A 200 13.57 -1.69 -11.91
C HIS A 200 13.88 -3.00 -12.66
N GLY A 201 14.38 -2.85 -13.90
CA GLY A 201 15.02 -3.95 -14.62
C GLY A 201 14.10 -4.90 -15.40
N TYR A 202 12.77 -4.68 -15.42
CA TYR A 202 11.83 -5.49 -16.19
C TYR A 202 11.65 -4.90 -17.59
N LYS A 203 11.90 -5.69 -18.64
CA LYS A 203 11.76 -5.28 -20.02
C LYS A 203 10.39 -5.62 -20.62
N GLU A 204 9.84 -6.76 -20.23
CA GLU A 204 8.54 -7.23 -20.69
C GLU A 204 7.55 -7.07 -19.54
N ILE A 205 6.50 -6.28 -19.79
CA ILE A 205 5.54 -5.92 -18.78
C ILE A 205 4.16 -6.03 -19.40
N TYR A 206 3.34 -6.94 -18.86
CA TYR A 206 2.02 -7.27 -19.37
C TYR A 206 0.95 -6.97 -18.32
N GLY A 207 -0.01 -6.16 -18.68
CA GLY A 207 -1.19 -5.87 -17.90
C GLY A 207 -2.45 -6.04 -18.74
N LYS A 208 -3.59 -5.60 -18.23
CA LYS A 208 -4.89 -5.73 -18.86
C LYS A 208 -4.89 -5.26 -20.33
N LYS A 209 -4.29 -4.12 -20.61
CA LYS A 209 -4.29 -3.54 -21.96
C LYS A 209 -3.47 -4.40 -22.93
N GLU A 210 -2.30 -4.83 -22.51
CA GLU A 210 -1.41 -5.66 -23.32
C GLU A 210 -2.05 -7.00 -23.69
N TYR A 211 -2.85 -7.60 -22.76
CA TYR A 211 -3.63 -8.81 -23.07
C TYR A 211 -4.75 -8.56 -24.09
N GLN A 212 -5.44 -7.43 -23.97
CA GLN A 212 -6.48 -7.04 -24.93
C GLN A 212 -5.88 -6.87 -26.34
N ASP A 213 -4.71 -6.24 -26.44
CA ASP A 213 -4.00 -6.05 -27.70
C ASP A 213 -3.54 -7.40 -28.31
N MET A 214 -3.31 -8.43 -27.51
CA MET A 214 -2.99 -9.78 -27.95
C MET A 214 -4.22 -10.59 -28.40
N SER A 215 -5.40 -10.01 -28.39
CA SER A 215 -6.67 -10.69 -28.73
C SER A 215 -6.95 -11.94 -27.90
N LEU A 216 -6.42 -12.01 -26.69
CA LEU A 216 -6.75 -13.05 -25.73
C LEU A 216 -8.19 -12.84 -25.27
N ASP A 217 -8.95 -13.93 -25.16
CA ASP A 217 -10.32 -13.89 -24.66
C ASP A 217 -10.29 -13.34 -23.22
N PHE A 218 -10.83 -12.13 -23.06
CA PHE A 218 -10.67 -11.37 -21.83
C PHE A 218 -12.02 -11.05 -21.24
N ASN A 219 -12.42 -11.80 -20.23
CA ASN A 219 -13.62 -11.50 -19.45
C ASN A 219 -13.21 -10.66 -18.22
N PRO A 220 -13.50 -9.34 -18.22
CA PRO A 220 -13.12 -8.50 -17.07
C PRO A 220 -13.93 -8.92 -15.84
N GLY A 221 -13.26 -9.46 -14.84
CA GLY A 221 -13.84 -9.68 -13.53
C GLY A 221 -14.36 -8.38 -12.89
N SER A 222 -15.05 -8.46 -11.77
CA SER A 222 -15.68 -7.33 -11.05
C SER A 222 -14.73 -6.17 -10.74
N TRP A 223 -13.44 -6.42 -10.66
CA TRP A 223 -12.39 -5.41 -10.46
C TRP A 223 -11.68 -5.00 -11.75
N GLY A 224 -12.22 -5.42 -12.91
CA GLY A 224 -11.60 -5.14 -14.19
C GLY A 224 -10.25 -5.84 -14.40
N GLY A 225 -9.98 -6.87 -13.62
CA GLY A 225 -8.78 -7.69 -13.72
C GLY A 225 -8.78 -8.69 -14.88
N ALA A 226 -7.81 -9.60 -14.89
CA ALA A 226 -7.68 -10.68 -15.86
C ALA A 226 -8.90 -11.61 -15.87
N PRO A 227 -9.13 -12.38 -16.95
CA PRO A 227 -10.19 -13.35 -17.01
C PRO A 227 -10.08 -14.33 -15.83
N HIS A 228 -11.23 -14.76 -15.35
CA HIS A 228 -11.31 -15.93 -14.50
C HIS A 228 -11.10 -17.16 -15.39
N ASP A 229 -10.20 -18.02 -14.99
CA ASP A 229 -10.00 -19.35 -15.59
C ASP A 229 -11.25 -20.22 -15.40
#